data_1b4388f5a2c2198ed3f542c75e052e60
#
_entry.id   1b4388f5a2c2198ed3f542c75e052e60
#
_cell.length_a   1.000
_cell.length_b   1.000
_cell.length_c   1.000
_cell.angle_alpha   90.00
_cell.angle_beta   90.00
_cell.angle_gamma   90.00
#
_symmetry.space_group_name_H-M   'P 1'
#
loop_
_entity.id
_entity.type
_entity.pdbx_description
1 polymer ?
#
loop_
_entity_poly.entity_id
_entity_poly.type
_entity_poly.pdbx_seq_one_letter_code
_entity_poly.pdbx_strand_id
1 'polypeptide(L)'
;MLEKIIHYYKPYKLILLLVLIGSCFSALMELVFPYIVRQMLNVEIPQKNLDELFYWAGILVVLYLINFGLLFAINYYGRVMSSGIENDMRRDLFAHMEKMSFRFFDNARTGQLLSRITSDIVEISELT
;
A
#
# COMPACT_ATOMS: atom_id res chain seq x y z
N MET A 1 21.84 6.44 -6.69
CA MET A 1 20.93 5.28 -6.55
C MET A 1 19.47 5.71 -6.45
N LEU A 2 19.12 6.59 -5.54
CA LEU A 2 17.74 7.08 -5.35
C LEU A 2 17.07 7.66 -6.62
N GLU A 3 17.78 8.40 -7.44
CA GLU A 3 17.24 8.97 -8.69
C GLU A 3 16.75 7.91 -9.68
N LYS A 4 17.42 6.75 -9.75
CA LYS A 4 16.99 5.65 -10.61
C LYS A 4 15.72 4.99 -10.10
N ILE A 5 15.59 4.83 -8.78
CA ILE A 5 14.39 4.27 -8.16
C ILE A 5 13.19 5.21 -8.40
N ILE A 6 13.37 6.50 -8.20
CA ILE A 6 12.32 7.52 -8.45
C ILE A 6 11.81 7.47 -9.90
N HIS A 7 12.64 7.07 -10.85
CA HIS A 7 12.25 6.96 -12.25
C HIS A 7 11.16 5.90 -12.47
N TYR A 8 11.20 4.78 -11.75
CA TYR A 8 10.20 3.70 -11.84
C TYR A 8 8.85 4.09 -11.23
N TYR A 9 8.82 5.10 -10.33
CA TYR A 9 7.57 5.64 -9.78
C TYR A 9 6.87 6.63 -10.71
N LYS A 10 7.59 7.19 -11.70
CA LYS A 10 7.01 8.17 -12.63
C LYS A 10 5.72 7.73 -13.31
N PRO A 11 5.59 6.51 -13.87
CA PRO A 11 4.35 6.07 -14.50
C PRO A 11 3.21 5.86 -13.49
N TYR A 12 3.51 5.62 -12.21
CA TYR A 12 2.54 5.28 -11.17
C TYR A 12 2.20 6.45 -10.23
N LYS A 13 2.62 7.70 -10.56
CA LYS A 13 2.41 8.88 -9.69
C LYS A 13 0.95 9.09 -9.28
N LEU A 14 -0.01 8.86 -10.18
CA LEU A 14 -1.43 9.01 -9.88
C LEU A 14 -1.91 7.98 -8.87
N ILE A 15 -1.46 6.74 -9.01
CA ILE A 15 -1.80 5.67 -8.07
C ILE A 15 -1.19 5.96 -6.70
N LEU A 16 0.09 6.36 -6.67
CA LEU A 16 0.77 6.76 -5.44
C LEU A 16 0.05 7.92 -4.74
N LEU A 17 -0.37 8.93 -5.48
CA LEU A 17 -1.10 10.06 -4.93
C LEU A 17 -2.48 9.65 -4.40
N LEU A 18 -3.20 8.77 -5.11
CA LEU A 18 -4.48 8.24 -4.65
C LEU A 18 -4.33 7.40 -3.38
N VAL A 19 -3.30 6.55 -3.31
CA VAL A 19 -2.99 5.76 -2.12
C VAL A 19 -2.66 6.66 -0.93
N LEU A 20 -1.84 7.69 -1.12
CA LEU A 20 -1.48 8.64 -0.06
C LEU A 20 -2.71 9.42 0.45
N ILE A 21 -3.53 9.95 -0.45
CA ILE A 21 -4.76 10.68 -0.06
C ILE A 21 -5.73 9.73 0.65
N GLY A 22 -5.90 8.52 0.12
CA GLY A 22 -6.76 7.51 0.73
C GLY A 22 -6.29 7.11 2.12
N SER A 23 -5.00 6.90 2.32
CA SER A 23 -4.41 6.58 3.63
C SER A 23 -4.58 7.72 4.63
N CYS A 24 -4.41 8.96 4.20
CA CYS A 24 -4.64 10.13 5.04
C CYS A 24 -6.13 10.21 5.46
N PHE A 25 -7.04 9.97 4.53
CA PHE A 25 -8.47 9.97 4.82
C PHE A 25 -8.88 8.82 5.75
N SER A 26 -8.33 7.61 5.56
CA SER A 26 -8.54 6.47 6.45
C SER A 26 -8.06 6.78 7.87
N ALA A 27 -6.88 7.38 8.02
CA ALA A 27 -6.35 7.77 9.33
C ALA A 27 -7.25 8.80 10.04
N LEU A 28 -7.83 9.75 9.30
CA LEU A 28 -8.79 10.70 9.86
C LEU A 28 -10.08 10.00 10.33
N MET A 29 -10.57 9.02 9.57
CA MET A 29 -11.73 8.23 9.98
C MET A 29 -11.47 7.43 11.27
N GLU A 30 -10.26 6.88 11.43
CA GLU A 30 -9.87 6.16 12.65
C GLU A 30 -9.89 7.06 13.89
N LEU A 31 -9.63 8.35 13.76
CA LEU A 31 -9.73 9.31 14.86
C LEU A 31 -11.17 9.63 15.25
N VAL A 32 -12.12 9.51 14.34
CA VAL A 32 -13.54 9.76 14.61
C VAL A 32 -14.16 8.64 15.45
N PHE A 33 -13.69 7.41 15.31
CA PHE A 33 -14.19 6.25 16.03
C PHE A 33 -14.19 6.42 17.56
N PRO A 34 -13.05 6.71 18.23
CA PRO A 34 -13.05 6.87 19.69
C PRO A 34 -13.90 8.05 20.16
N TYR A 35 -14.06 9.08 19.32
CA TYR A 35 -14.93 10.21 19.63
C TYR A 35 -16.39 9.77 19.71
N ILE A 36 -16.89 9.04 18.71
CA ILE A 36 -18.29 8.55 18.71
C ILE A 36 -18.52 7.55 19.85
N VAL A 37 -17.60 6.61 20.08
CA VAL A 37 -17.70 5.67 21.20
C VAL A 37 -17.76 6.39 22.55
N ARG A 38 -16.95 7.42 22.74
CA ARG A 38 -16.97 8.25 23.93
C ARG A 38 -18.31 8.96 24.12
N GLN A 39 -18.89 9.48 23.03
CA GLN A 39 -20.20 10.11 23.06
C GLN A 39 -21.28 9.13 23.52
N MET A 40 -21.30 7.93 22.91
CA MET A 40 -22.25 6.87 23.28
C MET A 40 -22.14 6.48 24.76
N LEU A 41 -20.91 6.26 25.26
CA LEU A 41 -20.65 5.79 26.62
C LEU A 41 -20.96 6.88 27.70
N ASN A 42 -20.64 8.13 27.42
CA ASN A 42 -20.69 9.18 28.42
C ASN A 42 -22.01 9.97 28.43
N VAL A 43 -22.72 9.94 27.31
CA VAL A 43 -23.97 10.74 27.16
C VAL A 43 -25.20 9.85 27.00
N GLU A 44 -25.21 9.00 25.96
CA GLU A 44 -26.41 8.27 25.58
C GLU A 44 -26.76 7.13 26.55
N ILE A 45 -25.79 6.36 26.99
CA ILE A 45 -26.00 5.25 27.93
C ILE A 45 -26.52 5.76 29.30
N PRO A 46 -25.90 6.79 29.93
CA PRO A 46 -26.42 7.32 31.18
C PRO A 46 -27.82 7.91 31.09
N GLN A 47 -28.17 8.51 29.94
CA GLN A 47 -29.48 9.08 29.71
C GLN A 47 -30.56 8.04 29.33
N LYS A 48 -30.14 6.76 29.12
CA LYS A 48 -31.01 5.67 28.65
C LYS A 48 -31.74 5.98 27.33
N ASN A 49 -31.11 6.80 26.48
CA ASN A 49 -31.66 7.23 25.20
C ASN A 49 -31.34 6.16 24.14
N LEU A 50 -32.17 5.12 24.07
CA LEU A 50 -31.98 4.00 23.18
C LEU A 50 -32.01 4.41 21.70
N ASP A 51 -32.87 5.34 21.33
CA ASP A 51 -33.04 5.79 19.95
C ASP A 51 -31.78 6.49 19.43
N GLU A 52 -31.18 7.37 20.22
CA GLU A 52 -29.94 8.04 19.88
C GLU A 52 -28.75 7.08 19.91
N LEU A 53 -28.76 6.11 20.83
CA LEU A 53 -27.75 5.07 20.88
C LEU A 53 -27.71 4.24 19.57
N PHE A 54 -28.88 3.81 19.09
CA PHE A 54 -29.02 3.09 17.83
C PHE A 54 -28.62 3.95 16.62
N TYR A 55 -28.91 5.24 16.64
CA TYR A 55 -28.51 6.17 15.60
C TYR A 55 -26.98 6.28 15.50
N TRP A 56 -26.30 6.51 16.62
CA TRP A 56 -24.85 6.56 16.66
C TRP A 56 -24.19 5.23 16.29
N ALA A 57 -24.75 4.11 16.73
CA ALA A 57 -24.29 2.79 16.34
C ALA A 57 -24.42 2.57 14.83
N GLY A 58 -25.51 3.02 14.22
CA GLY A 58 -25.72 2.97 12.78
C GLY A 58 -24.68 3.79 12.01
N ILE A 59 -24.37 5.00 12.48
CA ILE A 59 -23.31 5.84 11.90
C ILE A 59 -21.95 5.13 11.97
N LEU A 60 -21.63 4.52 13.10
CA LEU A 60 -20.38 3.76 13.24
C LEU A 60 -20.28 2.63 12.23
N VAL A 61 -21.33 1.85 12.07
CA VAL A 61 -21.34 0.74 11.10
C VAL A 61 -21.11 1.26 9.68
N VAL A 62 -21.79 2.34 9.30
CA VAL A 62 -21.63 2.94 7.97
C VAL A 62 -20.19 3.46 7.76
N LEU A 63 -19.63 4.17 8.75
CA LEU A 63 -18.25 4.66 8.68
C LEU A 63 -17.24 3.51 8.56
N TYR A 64 -17.47 2.41 9.29
CA TYR A 64 -16.63 1.22 9.19
C TYR A 64 -16.68 0.57 7.81
N LEU A 65 -17.86 0.46 7.23
CA LEU A 65 -18.03 -0.10 5.88
C LEU A 65 -17.33 0.76 4.82
N ILE A 66 -17.43 2.08 4.94
CA ILE A 66 -16.74 3.03 4.06
C ILE A 66 -15.22 2.88 4.23
N ASN A 67 -14.72 2.87 5.46
CA ASN A 67 -13.29 2.72 5.75
C ASN A 67 -12.75 1.37 5.27
N PHE A 68 -13.52 0.29 5.44
CA PHE A 68 -13.16 -1.03 4.94
C PHE A 68 -13.01 -1.04 3.40
N GLY A 69 -13.98 -0.45 2.70
CA GLY A 69 -13.90 -0.31 1.23
C GLY A 69 -12.70 0.53 0.78
N LEU A 70 -12.41 1.60 1.52
CA LEU A 70 -11.26 2.47 1.25
C LEU A 70 -9.93 1.72 1.46
N LEU A 71 -9.77 1.02 2.57
CA LEU A 71 -8.60 0.20 2.87
C LEU A 71 -8.40 -0.91 1.84
N PHE A 72 -9.48 -1.55 1.40
CA PHE A 72 -9.42 -2.54 0.33
C PHE A 72 -8.88 -1.93 -0.96
N ALA A 73 -9.39 -0.75 -1.35
CA ALA A 73 -8.93 -0.04 -2.54
C ALA A 73 -7.45 0.36 -2.42
N ILE A 74 -7.03 0.92 -1.29
CA ILE A 74 -5.64 1.29 -1.01
C ILE A 74 -4.71 0.09 -1.17
N ASN A 75 -5.05 -1.04 -0.53
CA ASN A 75 -4.25 -2.26 -0.60
C ASN A 75 -4.20 -2.84 -2.03
N TYR A 76 -5.32 -2.80 -2.74
CA TYR A 76 -5.38 -3.30 -4.11
C TYR A 76 -4.49 -2.46 -5.05
N TYR A 77 -4.67 -1.15 -5.06
CA TYR A 77 -3.88 -0.26 -5.92
C TYR A 77 -2.40 -0.20 -5.52
N GLY A 78 -2.10 -0.28 -4.23
CA GLY A 78 -0.74 -0.40 -3.72
C GLY A 78 -0.04 -1.64 -4.27
N ARG A 79 -0.68 -2.81 -4.21
CA ARG A 79 -0.14 -4.07 -4.77
C ARG A 79 0.04 -4.01 -6.28
N VAL A 80 -0.91 -3.42 -7.01
CA VAL A 80 -0.80 -3.25 -8.47
C VAL A 80 0.41 -2.38 -8.81
N MET A 81 0.62 -1.29 -8.07
CA MET A 81 1.77 -0.41 -8.25
C MET A 81 3.08 -1.13 -7.95
N SER A 82 3.19 -1.80 -6.80
CA SER A 82 4.38 -2.55 -6.38
C SER A 82 4.75 -3.64 -7.41
N SER A 83 3.77 -4.44 -7.84
CA SER A 83 3.98 -5.48 -8.85
C SER A 83 4.38 -4.90 -10.22
N GLY A 84 3.84 -3.75 -10.60
CA GLY A 84 4.24 -3.04 -11.82
C GLY A 84 5.69 -2.58 -11.77
N ILE A 85 6.11 -1.96 -10.68
CA ILE A 85 7.50 -1.52 -10.47
C ILE A 85 8.45 -2.72 -10.48
N GLU A 86 8.09 -3.81 -9.80
CA GLU A 86 8.88 -5.04 -9.79
C GLU A 86 9.09 -5.61 -11.21
N ASN A 87 8.04 -5.66 -12.02
CA ASN A 87 8.11 -6.11 -13.40
C ASN A 87 9.02 -5.22 -14.26
N ASP A 88 8.90 -3.90 -14.13
CA ASP A 88 9.72 -2.95 -14.87
C ASP A 88 11.20 -3.08 -14.48
N MET A 89 11.49 -3.22 -13.19
CA MET A 89 12.86 -3.44 -12.69
C MET A 89 13.44 -4.77 -13.19
N ARG A 90 12.65 -5.85 -13.15
CA ARG A 90 13.07 -7.15 -13.69
C ARG A 90 13.41 -7.06 -15.18
N ARG A 91 12.53 -6.43 -15.96
CA ARG A 91 12.73 -6.28 -17.41
C ARG A 91 14.01 -5.51 -17.74
N ASP A 92 14.24 -4.40 -17.03
CA ASP A 92 15.43 -3.58 -17.26
C ASP A 92 16.72 -4.29 -16.84
N LEU A 93 16.68 -5.07 -15.77
CA LEU A 93 17.80 -5.90 -15.34
C LEU A 93 18.11 -7.01 -16.35
N PHE A 94 17.10 -7.72 -16.84
CA PHE A 94 17.30 -8.73 -17.87
C PHE A 94 17.86 -8.13 -19.15
N ALA A 95 17.31 -6.98 -19.60
CA ALA A 95 17.85 -6.28 -20.78
C ALA A 95 19.29 -5.78 -20.59
N HIS A 96 19.69 -5.48 -19.35
CA HIS A 96 21.07 -5.14 -19.04
C HIS A 96 21.98 -6.36 -19.05
N MET A 97 21.49 -7.49 -18.50
CA MET A 97 22.25 -8.76 -18.49
C MET A 97 22.47 -9.29 -19.91
N GLU A 98 21.48 -9.22 -20.80
CA GLU A 98 21.64 -9.63 -22.22
C GLU A 98 22.75 -8.86 -22.94
N LYS A 99 23.05 -7.64 -22.52
CA LYS A 99 24.13 -6.82 -23.08
C LYS A 99 25.52 -7.14 -22.52
N MET A 100 25.59 -7.98 -21.47
CA MET A 100 26.86 -8.38 -20.88
C MET A 100 27.54 -9.47 -21.71
N SER A 101 28.87 -9.44 -21.75
CA SER A 101 29.66 -10.40 -22.51
C SER A 101 29.56 -11.81 -21.91
N PHE A 102 29.64 -12.85 -22.79
CA PHE A 102 29.68 -14.27 -22.40
C PHE A 102 30.75 -14.56 -21.33
N ARG A 103 31.84 -13.84 -21.31
CA ARG A 103 32.92 -13.96 -20.33
C ARG A 103 32.50 -13.60 -18.90
N PHE A 104 31.47 -12.79 -18.76
CA PHE A 104 30.87 -12.46 -17.46
C PHE A 104 30.08 -13.64 -16.89
N PHE A 105 29.36 -14.36 -17.76
CA PHE A 105 28.55 -15.52 -17.38
C PHE A 105 29.40 -16.76 -17.05
N ASP A 106 30.55 -16.93 -17.69
CA ASP A 106 31.50 -18.04 -17.43
C ASP A 106 32.16 -17.91 -16.04
N ASN A 107 32.42 -16.69 -15.57
CA ASN A 107 33.06 -16.44 -14.28
C ASN A 107 32.06 -16.25 -13.12
N ALA A 108 30.80 -15.99 -13.39
CA ALA A 108 29.76 -15.81 -12.37
C ALA A 108 28.93 -17.09 -12.30
N ARG A 109 28.71 -17.60 -11.09
CA ARG A 109 27.70 -18.64 -10.85
C ARG A 109 26.32 -18.05 -11.14
N THR A 110 25.87 -18.18 -12.38
CA THR A 110 24.67 -17.52 -12.96
C THR A 110 23.43 -17.74 -12.09
N GLY A 111 23.29 -18.92 -11.50
CA GLY A 111 22.16 -19.21 -10.59
C GLY A 111 22.16 -18.40 -9.30
N GLN A 112 23.36 -18.15 -8.71
CA GLN A 112 23.47 -17.32 -7.51
C GLN A 112 23.20 -15.83 -7.81
N LEU A 113 23.65 -15.35 -8.96
CA LEU A 113 23.39 -13.97 -9.40
C LEU A 113 21.90 -13.72 -9.65
N LEU A 114 21.24 -14.62 -10.37
CA LEU A 114 19.80 -14.54 -10.64
C LEU A 114 18.98 -14.60 -9.35
N SER A 115 19.29 -15.51 -8.43
CA SER A 115 18.61 -15.61 -7.14
C SER A 115 18.76 -14.31 -6.33
N ARG A 116 19.96 -13.76 -6.28
CA ARG A 116 20.24 -12.53 -5.53
C ARG A 116 19.53 -11.31 -6.12
N ILE A 117 19.58 -11.15 -7.44
CA ILE A 117 18.87 -10.06 -8.14
C ILE A 117 17.37 -10.17 -7.90
N THR A 118 16.79 -11.36 -7.98
CA THR A 118 15.34 -11.56 -7.75
C THR A 118 14.97 -11.25 -6.31
N SER A 119 15.77 -11.67 -5.33
CA SER A 119 15.58 -11.38 -3.92
C SER A 119 15.65 -9.87 -3.64
N ASP A 120 16.66 -9.19 -4.15
CA ASP A 120 16.87 -7.75 -3.92
C ASP A 120 15.74 -6.90 -4.55
N ILE A 121 15.17 -7.33 -5.69
CA ILE A 121 14.03 -6.65 -6.33
C ILE A 121 12.77 -6.80 -5.48
N VAL A 122 12.51 -8.00 -4.97
CA VAL A 122 11.34 -8.24 -4.10
C VAL A 122 11.47 -7.40 -2.83
N GLU A 123 12.64 -7.36 -2.20
CA GLU A 123 12.88 -6.57 -1.00
C GLU A 123 12.65 -5.06 -1.24
N ILE A 124 13.09 -4.54 -2.39
CA ILE A 124 12.82 -3.14 -2.77
C ILE A 124 11.31 -2.90 -3.00
N SER A 125 10.60 -3.86 -3.58
CA SER A 125 9.16 -3.73 -3.85
C SER A 125 8.31 -3.82 -2.57
N GLU A 126 8.78 -4.55 -1.56
CA GLU A 126 8.09 -4.66 -0.25
C GLU A 126 8.28 -3.41 0.63
N LEU A 127 9.30 -2.61 0.36
CA LEU A 127 9.51 -1.31 1.03
C LEU A 127 8.57 -0.19 0.55
N THR A 128 7.70 -0.49 -0.42
CA THR A 128 6.76 0.46 -1.04
C THR A 128 5.34 0.20 -0.63
#